data_c892f1d147e34f3331cd44bfcb5ec6da
#
_entry.id   c892f1d147e34f3331cd44bfcb5ec6da
#
_cell.length_a   1.000
_cell.length_b   1.000
_cell.length_c   1.000
_cell.angle_alpha   90.00
_cell.angle_beta   90.00
_cell.angle_gamma   90.00
#
_symmetry.space_group_name_H-M   'P 1'
#
loop_
_entity.id
_entity.type
_entity.pdbx_description
1 polymer ?
#
loop_
_entity_poly.entity_id
_entity_poly.type
_entity_poly.pdbx_seq_one_letter_code
_entity_poly.pdbx_strand_id
1 'polypeptide(L)'
;MSYTAIVNSATKFLSPFTHRLYNVGGVAGYVFFMSIISGYPIGAKITADLYQNKQITSGQAKTISAFTSTSGPLFIIGTVAVGFFQSHRLGFIILISHILGAIINGLLYRNKENSNTHNYTLQSPTQNILNDSMYSSIISIMLVGGFIAISYMILSIMLHLNLFSLPISIFSKFGIDKNITSSILSGIIEVTTGLNMLSKTGISFNLSAIISSFLISFGGLSIHAQAYCYLKSFNLKYSHFLKQKITHAIISASVTFIIIMIF
;
A
#
# COMPACT_ATOMS: atom_id res chain seq x y z
N MET A 1 -13.72 25.32 12.88
CA MET A 1 -14.33 23.99 12.68
C MET A 1 -13.41 22.99 13.30
N SER A 2 -13.87 22.18 14.23
CA SER A 2 -13.00 21.21 14.91
C SER A 2 -12.64 20.06 13.96
N TYR A 3 -11.41 19.54 14.04
CA TYR A 3 -10.93 18.35 13.34
C TYR A 3 -11.95 17.18 13.38
N THR A 4 -12.60 16.99 14.51
CA THR A 4 -13.66 16.02 14.74
C THR A 4 -14.88 16.23 13.83
N ALA A 5 -15.25 17.47 13.50
CA ALA A 5 -16.41 17.74 12.64
C ALA A 5 -16.14 17.32 11.19
N ILE A 6 -14.94 17.57 10.68
CA ILE A 6 -14.55 17.17 9.31
C ILE A 6 -14.53 15.64 9.19
N VAL A 7 -13.91 14.96 10.14
CA VAL A 7 -13.83 13.49 10.14
C VAL A 7 -15.21 12.87 10.29
N ASN A 8 -16.07 13.41 11.17
CA ASN A 8 -17.45 12.92 11.33
C ASN A 8 -18.29 13.12 10.06
N SER A 9 -18.14 14.26 9.37
CA SER A 9 -18.83 14.51 8.10
C SER A 9 -18.38 13.56 7.01
N ALA A 10 -17.05 13.35 6.86
CA ALA A 10 -16.48 12.40 5.92
C ALA A 10 -16.93 10.95 6.22
N THR A 11 -16.93 10.57 7.50
CA THR A 11 -17.39 9.24 7.96
C THR A 11 -18.87 9.03 7.61
N LYS A 12 -19.74 10.01 7.86
CA LYS A 12 -21.17 9.91 7.52
C LYS A 12 -21.40 9.80 6.01
N PHE A 13 -20.69 10.60 5.21
CA PHE A 13 -20.80 10.58 3.77
C PHE A 13 -20.35 9.26 3.14
N LEU A 14 -19.27 8.69 3.65
CA LEU A 14 -18.68 7.45 3.13
C LEU A 14 -19.31 6.18 3.70
N SER A 15 -20.08 6.29 4.80
CA SER A 15 -20.70 5.16 5.48
C SER A 15 -21.55 4.26 4.55
N PRO A 16 -22.45 4.75 3.71
CA PRO A 16 -23.26 3.88 2.85
C PRO A 16 -22.40 3.05 1.88
N PHE A 17 -21.29 3.62 1.37
CA PHE A 17 -20.38 2.93 0.49
C PHE A 17 -19.59 1.84 1.21
N THR A 18 -18.96 2.18 2.33
CA THR A 18 -18.12 1.24 3.07
C THR A 18 -18.93 0.11 3.69
N HIS A 19 -20.15 0.39 4.15
CA HIS A 19 -21.05 -0.62 4.65
C HIS A 19 -21.53 -1.56 3.54
N ARG A 20 -21.98 -1.01 2.40
CA ARG A 20 -22.51 -1.83 1.30
C ARG A 20 -21.41 -2.69 0.66
N LEU A 21 -20.23 -2.11 0.42
CA LEU A 21 -19.13 -2.80 -0.28
C LEU A 21 -18.36 -3.75 0.66
N TYR A 22 -18.00 -3.30 1.85
CA TYR A 22 -17.04 -4.01 2.70
C TYR A 22 -17.63 -4.52 4.02
N ASN A 23 -18.89 -4.16 4.34
CA ASN A 23 -19.55 -4.45 5.62
C ASN A 23 -18.74 -3.92 6.83
N VAL A 24 -18.25 -2.69 6.71
CA VAL A 24 -17.51 -1.96 7.77
C VAL A 24 -18.08 -0.56 7.95
N GLY A 25 -17.87 0.04 9.12
CA GLY A 25 -18.37 1.39 9.41
C GLY A 25 -17.74 2.48 8.53
N GLY A 26 -18.37 3.66 8.47
CA GLY A 26 -17.94 4.78 7.64
C GLY A 26 -16.53 5.31 7.94
N VAL A 27 -15.99 5.06 9.14
CA VAL A 27 -14.61 5.40 9.50
C VAL A 27 -13.59 4.73 8.57
N ALA A 28 -13.93 3.58 7.99
CA ALA A 28 -13.08 2.90 7.01
C ALA A 28 -12.85 3.74 5.74
N GLY A 29 -13.86 4.51 5.33
CA GLY A 29 -13.71 5.46 4.22
C GLY A 29 -12.75 6.60 4.53
N TYR A 30 -12.77 7.11 5.76
CA TYR A 30 -11.79 8.09 6.23
C TYR A 30 -10.36 7.50 6.21
N VAL A 31 -10.18 6.27 6.73
CA VAL A 31 -8.87 5.60 6.68
C VAL A 31 -8.38 5.42 5.24
N PHE A 32 -9.27 5.04 4.32
CA PHE A 32 -8.93 4.89 2.91
C PHE A 32 -8.48 6.21 2.28
N PHE A 33 -9.23 7.28 2.50
CA PHE A 33 -8.87 8.60 2.00
C PHE A 33 -7.50 9.05 2.53
N MET A 34 -7.26 8.90 3.84
CA MET A 34 -5.97 9.23 4.44
C MET A 34 -4.82 8.37 3.91
N SER A 35 -5.08 7.08 3.66
CA SER A 35 -4.08 6.18 3.11
C SER A 35 -3.69 6.51 1.67
N ILE A 36 -4.65 6.96 0.84
CA ILE A 36 -4.37 7.43 -0.51
C ILE A 36 -3.50 8.68 -0.48
N ILE A 37 -3.85 9.68 0.32
CA ILE A 37 -3.10 10.95 0.37
C ILE A 37 -1.70 10.75 0.92
N SER A 38 -1.57 10.07 2.05
CA SER A 38 -0.32 9.98 2.79
C SER A 38 0.53 8.75 2.41
N GLY A 39 -0.08 7.72 1.82
CA GLY A 39 0.62 6.47 1.50
C GLY A 39 0.94 5.60 2.71
N TYR A 40 1.79 4.60 2.49
CA TYR A 40 2.27 3.71 3.54
C TYR A 40 3.06 4.46 4.63
N PRO A 41 2.98 4.04 5.90
CA PRO A 41 2.11 3.02 6.48
C PRO A 41 0.85 3.60 7.16
N ILE A 42 0.39 4.80 6.79
CA ILE A 42 -0.64 5.57 7.50
C ILE A 42 -1.95 4.80 7.63
N GLY A 43 -2.40 4.11 6.57
CA GLY A 43 -3.61 3.29 6.64
C GLY A 43 -3.54 2.23 7.73
N ALA A 44 -2.40 1.53 7.84
CA ALA A 44 -2.18 0.52 8.87
C ALA A 44 -2.14 1.14 10.28
N LYS A 45 -1.48 2.31 10.44
CA LYS A 45 -1.40 3.04 11.71
C LYS A 45 -2.78 3.45 12.20
N ILE A 46 -3.55 4.18 11.37
CA ILE A 46 -4.90 4.63 11.77
C ILE A 46 -5.81 3.44 12.08
N THR A 47 -5.73 2.34 11.29
CA THR A 47 -6.50 1.13 11.56
C THR A 47 -6.16 0.52 12.92
N ALA A 48 -4.88 0.47 13.28
CA ALA A 48 -4.42 -0.02 14.57
C ALA A 48 -4.91 0.87 15.72
N ASP A 49 -4.83 2.19 15.56
CA ASP A 49 -5.28 3.17 16.55
C ASP A 49 -6.80 3.03 16.80
N LEU A 50 -7.60 2.89 15.74
CA LEU A 50 -9.05 2.66 15.83
C LEU A 50 -9.38 1.35 16.57
N TYR A 51 -8.61 0.29 16.32
CA TYR A 51 -8.79 -0.98 17.01
C TYR A 51 -8.42 -0.89 18.50
N GLN A 52 -7.27 -0.29 18.82
CA GLN A 52 -6.82 -0.11 20.20
C GLN A 52 -7.80 0.74 21.02
N ASN A 53 -8.40 1.74 20.40
CA ASN A 53 -9.45 2.58 21.00
C ASN A 53 -10.85 1.90 20.97
N LYS A 54 -10.93 0.59 20.63
CA LYS A 54 -12.17 -0.20 20.61
C LYS A 54 -13.27 0.38 19.71
N GLN A 55 -12.88 1.16 18.69
CA GLN A 55 -13.81 1.77 17.72
C GLN A 55 -14.18 0.82 16.57
N ILE A 56 -13.33 -0.17 16.31
CA ILE A 56 -13.57 -1.22 15.31
C ILE A 56 -13.22 -2.59 15.90
N THR A 57 -13.85 -3.65 15.37
CA THR A 57 -13.52 -5.03 15.73
C THR A 57 -12.26 -5.51 14.99
N SER A 58 -11.67 -6.63 15.45
CA SER A 58 -10.56 -7.27 14.75
C SER A 58 -10.95 -7.70 13.33
N GLY A 59 -12.17 -8.18 13.10
CA GLY A 59 -12.71 -8.52 11.78
C GLY A 59 -12.75 -7.29 10.86
N GLN A 60 -13.30 -6.18 11.35
CA GLN A 60 -13.33 -4.90 10.63
C GLN A 60 -11.93 -4.38 10.31
N ALA A 61 -11.00 -4.42 11.28
CA ALA A 61 -9.61 -4.00 11.09
C ALA A 61 -8.90 -4.81 9.99
N LYS A 62 -9.11 -6.13 9.96
CA LYS A 62 -8.57 -7.01 8.90
C LYS A 62 -9.14 -6.69 7.52
N THR A 63 -10.41 -6.34 7.43
CA THR A 63 -11.02 -5.89 6.16
C THR A 63 -10.48 -4.53 5.74
N ILE A 64 -10.42 -3.57 6.65
CA ILE A 64 -9.89 -2.22 6.38
C ILE A 64 -8.46 -2.31 5.86
N SER A 65 -7.59 -3.13 6.48
CA SER A 65 -6.21 -3.30 6.03
C SER A 65 -6.06 -3.77 4.58
N ALA A 66 -7.06 -4.49 4.03
CA ALA A 66 -7.01 -5.03 2.68
C ALA A 66 -7.09 -3.95 1.59
N PHE A 67 -7.75 -2.81 1.85
CA PHE A 67 -7.91 -1.74 0.87
C PHE A 67 -7.28 -0.39 1.28
N THR A 68 -6.76 -0.29 2.50
CA THR A 68 -6.09 0.93 2.99
C THR A 68 -4.56 0.83 3.01
N SER A 69 -4.01 -0.28 2.54
CA SER A 69 -2.57 -0.49 2.41
C SER A 69 -2.10 -0.02 1.03
N THR A 70 -2.12 1.30 0.81
CA THR A 70 -1.90 1.94 -0.49
C THR A 70 -0.67 2.84 -0.50
N SER A 71 -0.12 3.05 -1.69
CA SER A 71 0.94 4.02 -1.97
C SER A 71 0.34 5.39 -2.30
N GLY A 72 1.00 6.46 -1.90
CA GLY A 72 0.54 7.83 -2.16
C GLY A 72 0.84 8.30 -3.59
N PRO A 73 0.03 9.27 -4.12
CA PRO A 73 0.24 9.83 -5.46
C PRO A 73 1.59 10.49 -5.64
N LEU A 74 2.15 11.09 -4.58
CA LEU A 74 3.47 11.73 -4.65
C LEU A 74 4.57 10.71 -4.97
N PHE A 75 4.51 9.50 -4.40
CA PHE A 75 5.46 8.45 -4.73
C PHE A 75 5.21 7.90 -6.14
N ILE A 76 3.95 7.60 -6.49
CA ILE A 76 3.62 6.99 -7.79
C ILE A 76 3.92 7.95 -8.94
N ILE A 77 3.42 9.17 -8.88
CA ILE A 77 3.57 10.15 -9.97
C ILE A 77 4.93 10.83 -9.87
N GLY A 78 5.30 11.35 -8.70
CA GLY A 78 6.51 12.15 -8.53
C GLY A 78 7.77 11.31 -8.64
N THR A 79 7.93 10.33 -7.77
CA THR A 79 9.16 9.53 -7.70
C THR A 79 9.26 8.52 -8.84
N VAL A 80 8.23 7.70 -9.01
CA VAL A 80 8.29 6.58 -9.97
C VAL A 80 8.11 7.09 -11.39
N ALA A 81 6.96 7.67 -11.69
CA ALA A 81 6.62 7.98 -13.08
C ALA A 81 7.49 9.11 -13.65
N VAL A 82 7.60 10.24 -12.96
CA VAL A 82 8.40 11.38 -13.41
C VAL A 82 9.88 11.16 -13.10
N GLY A 83 10.21 10.77 -11.88
CA GLY A 83 11.60 10.64 -11.46
C GLY A 83 12.35 9.49 -12.14
N PHE A 84 11.75 8.29 -12.25
CA PHE A 84 12.44 7.13 -12.82
C PHE A 84 12.10 6.90 -14.30
N PHE A 85 10.83 6.92 -14.67
CA PHE A 85 10.38 6.57 -16.03
C PHE A 85 10.20 7.78 -16.96
N GLN A 86 10.30 9.01 -16.45
CA GLN A 86 10.10 10.27 -17.20
C GLN A 86 8.77 10.29 -17.99
N SER A 87 7.71 9.72 -17.44
CA SER A 87 6.42 9.54 -18.11
C SER A 87 5.24 9.81 -17.20
N HIS A 88 4.61 10.99 -17.35
CA HIS A 88 3.36 11.31 -16.64
C HIS A 88 2.22 10.31 -16.95
N ARG A 89 2.11 9.86 -18.23
CA ARG A 89 1.09 8.91 -18.65
C ARG A 89 1.20 7.60 -17.86
N LEU A 90 2.41 7.09 -17.67
CA LEU A 90 2.67 5.89 -16.87
C LEU A 90 2.19 6.09 -15.43
N GLY A 91 2.45 7.25 -14.85
CA GLY A 91 2.04 7.57 -13.49
C GLY A 91 0.52 7.55 -13.27
N PHE A 92 -0.24 8.15 -14.18
CA PHE A 92 -1.70 8.15 -14.09
C PHE A 92 -2.28 6.75 -14.26
N ILE A 93 -1.77 5.96 -15.21
CA ILE A 93 -2.21 4.58 -15.42
C ILE A 93 -1.96 3.76 -14.15
N ILE A 94 -0.77 3.83 -13.56
CA ILE A 94 -0.43 3.09 -12.34
C ILE A 94 -1.30 3.58 -11.18
N LEU A 95 -1.46 4.88 -10.99
CA LEU A 95 -2.25 5.42 -9.87
C LEU A 95 -3.71 4.97 -9.93
N ILE A 96 -4.35 5.07 -11.10
CA ILE A 96 -5.73 4.63 -11.29
C ILE A 96 -5.84 3.12 -11.03
N SER A 97 -4.93 2.32 -11.60
CA SER A 97 -4.92 0.88 -11.42
C SER A 97 -4.70 0.46 -9.98
N HIS A 98 -3.81 1.16 -9.27
CA HIS A 98 -3.50 0.91 -7.86
C HIS A 98 -4.72 1.19 -6.96
N ILE A 99 -5.40 2.31 -7.17
CA ILE A 99 -6.60 2.68 -6.40
C ILE A 99 -7.76 1.74 -6.70
N LEU A 100 -8.04 1.46 -7.99
CA LEU A 100 -9.08 0.51 -8.38
C LEU A 100 -8.76 -0.89 -7.85
N GLY A 101 -7.50 -1.30 -7.93
CA GLY A 101 -7.02 -2.55 -7.37
C GLY A 101 -7.27 -2.66 -5.87
N ALA A 102 -7.01 -1.59 -5.11
CA ALA A 102 -7.29 -1.53 -3.67
C ALA A 102 -8.79 -1.68 -3.38
N ILE A 103 -9.64 -0.97 -4.12
CA ILE A 103 -11.11 -1.05 -3.97
C ILE A 103 -11.61 -2.48 -4.23
N ILE A 104 -11.17 -3.09 -5.32
CA ILE A 104 -11.55 -4.47 -5.68
C ILE A 104 -11.00 -5.46 -4.64
N ASN A 105 -9.76 -5.26 -4.19
CA ASN A 105 -9.15 -6.10 -3.17
C ASN A 105 -9.94 -6.09 -1.85
N GLY A 106 -10.45 -4.93 -1.43
CA GLY A 106 -11.33 -4.80 -0.28
C GLY A 106 -12.60 -5.66 -0.38
N LEU A 107 -13.17 -5.82 -1.58
CA LEU A 107 -14.33 -6.68 -1.81
C LEU A 107 -14.03 -8.16 -1.57
N LEU A 108 -12.83 -8.63 -1.94
CA LEU A 108 -12.40 -10.01 -1.70
C LEU A 108 -12.25 -10.33 -0.22
N TYR A 109 -11.90 -9.34 0.59
CA TYR A 109 -11.71 -9.46 2.04
C TYR A 109 -12.82 -8.80 2.83
N ARG A 110 -14.04 -8.76 2.26
CA ARG A 110 -15.22 -8.18 2.91
C ARG A 110 -15.47 -8.81 4.28
N ASN A 111 -15.81 -7.98 5.26
CA ASN A 111 -16.14 -8.43 6.61
C ASN A 111 -17.38 -9.34 6.60
N LYS A 112 -17.27 -10.50 7.24
CA LYS A 112 -18.35 -11.49 7.35
C LYS A 112 -19.12 -11.39 8.67
N GLU A 113 -18.58 -10.66 9.64
CA GLU A 113 -19.22 -10.45 10.93
C GLU A 113 -20.34 -9.41 10.80
N ASN A 114 -21.41 -9.55 11.57
CA ASN A 114 -22.44 -8.52 11.63
C ASN A 114 -21.81 -7.22 12.16
N SER A 115 -21.75 -6.19 11.33
CA SER A 115 -21.30 -4.88 11.74
C SER A 115 -22.39 -4.20 12.56
N ASN A 116 -22.35 -4.34 13.88
CA ASN A 116 -23.05 -3.38 14.70
C ASN A 116 -22.41 -2.02 14.44
N THR A 117 -23.15 -1.14 13.79
CA THR A 117 -22.75 0.25 13.56
C THR A 117 -22.69 0.97 14.90
N HIS A 118 -21.57 0.84 15.60
CA HIS A 118 -21.32 1.73 16.71
C HIS A 118 -21.17 3.16 16.15
N ASN A 119 -21.94 4.09 16.67
CA ASN A 119 -21.74 5.51 16.41
C ASN A 119 -20.34 5.90 16.94
N TYR A 120 -19.44 6.10 16.01
CA TYR A 120 -18.07 6.47 16.33
C TYR A 120 -18.06 7.90 16.85
N THR A 121 -17.82 8.07 18.14
CA THR A 121 -17.44 9.35 18.72
C THR A 121 -15.93 9.39 18.77
N LEU A 122 -15.32 10.12 17.84
CA LEU A 122 -13.89 10.43 17.97
C LEU A 122 -13.69 11.20 19.27
N GLN A 123 -12.77 10.74 20.09
CA GLN A 123 -12.39 11.45 21.30
C GLN A 123 -11.94 12.86 20.93
N SER A 124 -12.37 13.83 21.75
CA SER A 124 -11.94 15.20 21.57
C SER A 124 -10.41 15.28 21.65
N PRO A 125 -9.79 16.03 20.75
CA PRO A 125 -8.35 16.16 20.74
C PRO A 125 -7.81 16.66 22.08
N THR A 126 -6.66 16.16 22.50
CA THR A 126 -5.91 16.66 23.66
C THR A 126 -5.48 18.11 23.46
N GLN A 127 -5.22 18.84 24.55
CA GLN A 127 -4.81 20.27 24.49
C GLN A 127 -3.52 20.52 23.68
N ASN A 128 -2.72 19.48 23.39
CA ASN A 128 -1.42 19.56 22.69
C ASN A 128 -1.40 18.90 21.31
N ILE A 129 -2.52 18.93 20.56
CA ILE A 129 -2.66 18.23 19.27
C ILE A 129 -1.50 18.49 18.31
N LEU A 130 -1.02 19.74 18.24
CA LEU A 130 0.03 20.11 17.30
C LEU A 130 1.35 19.41 17.64
N ASN A 131 1.75 19.43 18.91
CA ASN A 131 2.97 18.78 19.37
C ASN A 131 2.89 17.26 19.21
N ASP A 132 1.78 16.64 19.59
CA ASP A 132 1.56 15.20 19.46
C ASP A 132 1.58 14.76 17.98
N SER A 133 0.96 15.55 17.11
CA SER A 133 0.94 15.29 15.66
C SER A 133 2.32 15.45 15.03
N MET A 134 3.08 16.48 15.40
CA MET A 134 4.46 16.69 14.94
C MET A 134 5.37 15.55 15.40
N TYR A 135 5.34 15.20 16.68
CA TYR A 135 6.13 14.12 17.24
C TYR A 135 5.81 12.77 16.55
N SER A 136 4.52 12.46 16.43
CA SER A 136 4.05 11.25 15.75
C SER A 136 4.47 11.20 14.27
N SER A 137 4.49 12.35 13.59
CA SER A 137 4.92 12.44 12.19
C SER A 137 6.41 12.22 12.04
N ILE A 138 7.23 12.85 12.90
CA ILE A 138 8.69 12.66 12.90
C ILE A 138 9.04 11.19 13.14
N ILE A 139 8.47 10.56 14.15
CA ILE A 139 8.69 9.13 14.43
C ILE A 139 8.28 8.26 13.23
N SER A 140 7.15 8.57 12.60
CA SER A 140 6.69 7.81 11.43
C SER A 140 7.67 7.92 10.25
N ILE A 141 8.18 9.12 9.97
CA ILE A 141 9.16 9.35 8.90
C ILE A 141 10.47 8.63 9.21
N MET A 142 10.97 8.70 10.46
CA MET A 142 12.19 8.00 10.87
C MET A 142 12.07 6.48 10.76
N LEU A 143 10.91 5.92 11.15
CA LEU A 143 10.64 4.48 10.99
C LEU A 143 10.62 4.07 9.52
N VAL A 144 9.94 4.83 8.67
CA VAL A 144 9.90 4.56 7.21
C VAL A 144 11.31 4.60 6.62
N GLY A 145 12.07 5.67 6.89
CA GLY A 145 13.45 5.79 6.43
C GLY A 145 14.36 4.67 6.93
N GLY A 146 14.22 4.28 8.21
CA GLY A 146 14.97 3.17 8.80
C GLY A 146 14.69 1.82 8.12
N PHE A 147 13.41 1.49 7.89
CA PHE A 147 13.04 0.26 7.18
C PHE A 147 13.55 0.25 5.74
N ILE A 148 13.49 1.37 5.02
CA ILE A 148 14.02 1.48 3.66
C ILE A 148 15.54 1.26 3.69
N ALA A 149 16.26 1.93 4.59
CA ALA A 149 17.72 1.82 4.69
C ALA A 149 18.18 0.39 5.00
N ILE A 150 17.54 -0.27 5.98
CA ILE A 150 17.84 -1.66 6.33
C ILE A 150 17.55 -2.59 5.16
N SER A 151 16.40 -2.43 4.50
CA SER A 151 16.02 -3.28 3.37
C SER A 151 16.94 -3.08 2.17
N TYR A 152 17.38 -1.83 1.91
CA TYR A 152 18.37 -1.52 0.89
C TYR A 152 19.73 -2.15 1.21
N MET A 153 20.17 -2.11 2.46
CA MET A 153 21.41 -2.76 2.89
C MET A 153 21.35 -4.29 2.68
N ILE A 154 20.25 -4.93 3.10
CA ILE A 154 20.03 -6.36 2.88
C ILE A 154 20.05 -6.68 1.38
N LEU A 155 19.33 -5.92 0.58
CA LEU A 155 19.30 -6.08 -0.88
C LEU A 155 20.69 -5.93 -1.49
N SER A 156 21.47 -4.93 -1.07
CA SER A 156 22.85 -4.72 -1.55
C SER A 156 23.75 -5.91 -1.24
N ILE A 157 23.65 -6.49 -0.04
CA ILE A 157 24.38 -7.69 0.33
C ILE A 157 23.96 -8.87 -0.57
N MET A 158 22.64 -9.06 -0.79
CA MET A 158 22.13 -10.15 -1.63
C MET A 158 22.63 -10.04 -3.08
N LEU A 159 22.68 -8.83 -3.62
CA LEU A 159 23.20 -8.56 -4.98
C LEU A 159 24.70 -8.81 -5.04
N HIS A 160 25.46 -8.36 -4.03
CA HIS A 160 26.92 -8.58 -3.97
C HIS A 160 27.28 -10.07 -3.87
N LEU A 161 26.50 -10.83 -3.09
CA LEU A 161 26.68 -12.27 -2.97
C LEU A 161 26.06 -13.07 -4.12
N ASN A 162 25.53 -12.42 -5.16
CA ASN A 162 24.90 -13.04 -6.31
C ASN A 162 23.76 -14.02 -5.94
N LEU A 163 23.01 -13.76 -4.86
CA LEU A 163 21.94 -14.64 -4.39
C LEU A 163 20.77 -14.74 -5.38
N PHE A 164 20.66 -13.82 -6.34
CA PHE A 164 19.67 -13.86 -7.40
C PHE A 164 20.10 -14.68 -8.63
N SER A 165 21.32 -15.24 -8.65
CA SER A 165 21.84 -16.01 -9.79
C SER A 165 20.96 -17.20 -10.17
N LEU A 166 20.48 -17.94 -9.17
CA LEU A 166 19.62 -19.11 -9.38
C LEU A 166 18.25 -18.73 -9.98
N PRO A 167 17.44 -17.85 -9.38
CA PRO A 167 16.19 -17.43 -10.00
C PRO A 167 16.41 -16.76 -11.37
N ILE A 168 17.44 -15.93 -11.54
CA ILE A 168 17.77 -15.31 -12.82
C ILE A 168 18.04 -16.40 -13.89
N SER A 169 18.82 -17.42 -13.56
CA SER A 169 19.11 -18.50 -14.51
C SER A 169 17.86 -19.29 -14.92
N ILE A 170 16.93 -19.49 -13.97
CA ILE A 170 15.66 -20.17 -14.26
C ILE A 170 14.82 -19.32 -15.20
N PHE A 171 14.59 -18.05 -14.91
CA PHE A 171 13.76 -17.17 -15.72
C PHE A 171 14.38 -16.87 -17.11
N SER A 172 15.71 -16.84 -17.21
CA SER A 172 16.42 -16.70 -18.49
C SER A 172 16.16 -17.87 -19.45
N LYS A 173 15.89 -19.10 -18.94
CA LYS A 173 15.50 -20.23 -19.77
C LYS A 173 14.13 -20.05 -20.44
N PHE A 174 13.29 -19.20 -19.86
CA PHE A 174 12.00 -18.80 -20.43
C PHE A 174 12.08 -17.52 -21.26
N GLY A 175 13.29 -17.04 -21.59
CA GLY A 175 13.51 -15.86 -22.42
C GLY A 175 13.32 -14.52 -21.69
N ILE A 176 13.21 -14.52 -20.35
CA ILE A 176 13.08 -13.27 -19.58
C ILE A 176 14.47 -12.69 -19.35
N ASP A 177 14.63 -11.41 -19.68
CA ASP A 177 15.92 -10.68 -19.50
C ASP A 177 16.35 -10.69 -18.04
N LYS A 178 17.65 -10.86 -17.82
CA LYS A 178 18.25 -10.94 -16.48
C LYS A 178 18.09 -9.65 -15.68
N ASN A 179 18.14 -8.48 -16.35
CA ASN A 179 18.01 -7.19 -15.66
C ASN A 179 16.56 -6.95 -15.22
N ILE A 180 15.58 -7.39 -16.03
CA ILE A 180 14.16 -7.36 -15.66
C ILE A 180 13.91 -8.28 -14.45
N THR A 181 14.40 -9.51 -14.49
CA THR A 181 14.28 -10.46 -13.37
C THR A 181 14.91 -9.90 -12.09
N SER A 182 16.14 -9.37 -12.19
CA SER A 182 16.84 -8.75 -11.06
C SER A 182 16.05 -7.56 -10.49
N SER A 183 15.46 -6.72 -11.35
CA SER A 183 14.65 -5.56 -10.94
C SER A 183 13.40 -5.99 -10.20
N ILE A 184 12.71 -7.04 -10.67
CA ILE A 184 11.50 -7.58 -10.01
C ILE A 184 11.85 -8.16 -8.63
N LEU A 185 12.90 -8.99 -8.54
CA LEU A 185 13.35 -9.57 -7.28
C LEU A 185 13.77 -8.49 -6.27
N SER A 186 14.50 -7.48 -6.75
CA SER A 186 14.87 -6.31 -5.95
C SER A 186 13.65 -5.55 -5.45
N GLY A 187 12.64 -5.35 -6.31
CA GLY A 187 11.39 -4.66 -5.98
C GLY A 187 10.50 -5.41 -4.99
N ILE A 188 10.60 -6.75 -4.96
CA ILE A 188 9.94 -7.57 -3.92
C ILE A 188 10.56 -7.31 -2.54
N ILE A 189 11.84 -6.98 -2.46
CA ILE A 189 12.52 -6.67 -1.20
C ILE A 189 12.36 -5.18 -0.87
N GLU A 190 12.77 -4.31 -1.80
CA GLU A 190 12.69 -2.86 -1.66
C GLU A 190 12.18 -2.24 -2.98
N VAL A 191 10.94 -1.76 -2.93
CA VAL A 191 10.18 -1.37 -4.12
C VAL A 191 10.83 -0.22 -4.88
N THR A 192 11.39 0.76 -4.19
CA THR A 192 11.99 1.96 -4.82
C THR A 192 13.21 1.58 -5.65
N THR A 193 14.08 0.75 -5.09
CA THR A 193 15.29 0.27 -5.79
C THR A 193 14.91 -0.60 -7.00
N GLY A 194 13.96 -1.53 -6.83
CA GLY A 194 13.51 -2.37 -7.93
C GLY A 194 12.92 -1.58 -9.09
N LEU A 195 12.09 -0.57 -8.80
CA LEU A 195 11.51 0.32 -9.82
C LEU A 195 12.55 1.19 -10.52
N ASN A 196 13.53 1.71 -9.77
CA ASN A 196 14.67 2.44 -10.37
C ASN A 196 15.53 1.54 -11.26
N MET A 197 15.77 0.29 -10.87
CA MET A 197 16.45 -0.68 -11.72
C MET A 197 15.64 -0.99 -12.97
N LEU A 198 14.32 -1.22 -12.82
CA LEU A 198 13.41 -1.54 -13.92
C LEU A 198 13.37 -0.41 -14.97
N SER A 199 13.37 0.84 -14.55
CA SER A 199 13.36 2.00 -15.47
C SER A 199 14.57 2.07 -16.38
N LYS A 200 15.68 1.44 -16.00
CA LYS A 200 16.94 1.42 -16.75
C LYS A 200 17.08 0.22 -17.71
N THR A 201 16.11 -0.71 -17.69
CA THR A 201 16.20 -1.94 -18.52
C THR A 201 15.82 -1.73 -19.98
N GLY A 202 15.20 -0.60 -20.34
CA GLY A 202 14.73 -0.32 -21.69
C GLY A 202 13.53 -1.16 -22.15
N ILE A 203 12.81 -1.81 -21.22
CA ILE A 203 11.60 -2.57 -21.57
C ILE A 203 10.49 -1.65 -22.09
N SER A 204 9.54 -2.25 -22.83
CA SER A 204 8.42 -1.52 -23.40
C SER A 204 7.58 -0.80 -22.33
N PHE A 205 6.94 0.30 -22.75
CA PHE A 205 6.03 1.07 -21.88
C PHE A 205 4.98 0.19 -21.18
N ASN A 206 4.36 -0.72 -21.93
CA ASN A 206 3.31 -1.59 -21.43
C ASN A 206 3.80 -2.50 -20.30
N LEU A 207 4.94 -3.17 -20.52
CA LEU A 207 5.54 -4.02 -19.50
C LEU A 207 6.03 -3.21 -18.28
N SER A 208 6.61 -2.03 -18.51
CA SER A 208 7.00 -1.13 -17.43
C SER A 208 5.82 -0.78 -16.54
N ALA A 209 4.67 -0.42 -17.13
CA ALA A 209 3.46 -0.06 -16.39
C ALA A 209 2.90 -1.24 -15.59
N ILE A 210 2.80 -2.42 -16.20
CA ILE A 210 2.25 -3.63 -15.56
C ILE A 210 3.13 -4.08 -14.39
N ILE A 211 4.45 -4.19 -14.61
CA ILE A 211 5.38 -4.63 -13.57
C ILE A 211 5.45 -3.59 -12.44
N SER A 212 5.48 -2.30 -12.77
CA SER A 212 5.50 -1.24 -11.76
C SER A 212 4.21 -1.23 -10.94
N SER A 213 3.05 -1.40 -11.56
CA SER A 213 1.76 -1.50 -10.88
C SER A 213 1.72 -2.68 -9.91
N PHE A 214 2.26 -3.84 -10.34
CA PHE A 214 2.40 -5.01 -9.48
C PHE A 214 3.30 -4.72 -8.27
N LEU A 215 4.51 -4.22 -8.51
CA LEU A 215 5.50 -3.97 -7.45
C LEU A 215 5.03 -2.92 -6.45
N ILE A 216 4.42 -1.82 -6.91
CA ILE A 216 3.87 -0.76 -6.05
C ILE A 216 2.72 -1.31 -5.20
N SER A 217 1.83 -2.11 -5.78
CA SER A 217 0.69 -2.66 -5.06
C SER A 217 1.09 -3.80 -4.13
N PHE A 218 2.09 -4.58 -4.46
CA PHE A 218 2.73 -5.51 -3.54
C PHE A 218 3.41 -4.77 -2.39
N GLY A 219 4.19 -3.73 -2.68
CA GLY A 219 4.80 -2.83 -1.71
C GLY A 219 6.20 -3.24 -1.24
N GLY A 220 6.70 -4.43 -1.61
CA GLY A 220 7.99 -4.95 -1.15
C GLY A 220 8.02 -5.29 0.35
N LEU A 221 8.99 -6.10 0.76
CA LEU A 221 9.14 -6.55 2.16
C LEU A 221 9.42 -5.39 3.12
N SER A 222 10.07 -4.32 2.65
CA SER A 222 10.30 -3.10 3.44
C SER A 222 8.97 -2.49 3.92
N ILE A 223 8.02 -2.29 3.01
CA ILE A 223 6.70 -1.75 3.33
C ILE A 223 5.87 -2.75 4.15
N HIS A 224 6.01 -4.06 3.87
CA HIS A 224 5.38 -5.10 4.68
C HIS A 224 5.82 -5.02 6.15
N ALA A 225 7.12 -4.86 6.41
CA ALA A 225 7.64 -4.72 7.77
C ALA A 225 7.10 -3.47 8.45
N GLN A 226 7.08 -2.32 7.76
CA GLN A 226 6.50 -1.07 8.27
C GLN A 226 5.02 -1.24 8.65
N ALA A 227 4.20 -1.78 7.75
CA ALA A 227 2.78 -1.97 8.00
C ALA A 227 2.54 -2.99 9.12
N TYR A 228 3.29 -4.08 9.15
CA TYR A 228 3.10 -5.17 10.10
C TYR A 228 3.41 -4.76 11.55
N CYS A 229 4.25 -3.76 11.78
CA CYS A 229 4.45 -3.17 13.11
C CYS A 229 3.13 -2.71 13.73
N TYR A 230 2.18 -2.23 12.92
CA TYR A 230 0.86 -1.79 13.35
C TYR A 230 -0.18 -2.92 13.30
N LEU A 231 -0.20 -3.69 12.21
CA LEU A 231 -1.23 -4.70 11.93
C LEU A 231 -1.25 -5.85 12.93
N LYS A 232 -0.12 -6.18 13.54
CA LYS A 232 -0.05 -7.20 14.59
C LYS A 232 -0.90 -6.88 15.83
N SER A 233 -1.21 -5.61 16.08
CA SER A 233 -1.98 -5.17 17.26
C SER A 233 -3.39 -5.73 17.31
N PHE A 234 -4.01 -6.03 16.16
CA PHE A 234 -5.34 -6.64 16.05
C PHE A 234 -5.33 -8.10 15.57
N ASN A 235 -4.24 -8.82 15.87
CA ASN A 235 -4.07 -10.25 15.58
C ASN A 235 -4.18 -10.60 14.08
N LEU A 236 -3.74 -9.72 13.19
CA LEU A 236 -3.59 -10.05 11.79
C LEU A 236 -2.33 -10.89 11.58
N LYS A 237 -2.49 -12.15 11.16
CA LYS A 237 -1.35 -13.01 10.81
C LYS A 237 -0.65 -12.47 9.58
N TYR A 238 0.68 -12.48 9.55
CA TYR A 238 1.45 -12.04 8.38
C TYR A 238 1.05 -12.76 7.09
N SER A 239 0.77 -14.06 7.15
CA SER A 239 0.32 -14.84 6.00
C SER A 239 -1.00 -14.31 5.41
N HIS A 240 -1.90 -13.78 6.23
CA HIS A 240 -3.14 -13.17 5.76
C HIS A 240 -2.86 -11.81 5.10
N PHE A 241 -2.03 -10.98 5.71
CA PHE A 241 -1.59 -9.71 5.12
C PHE A 241 -0.86 -9.92 3.79
N LEU A 242 0.05 -10.90 3.73
CA LEU A 242 0.75 -11.26 2.49
C LEU A 242 -0.23 -11.65 1.37
N LYS A 243 -1.27 -12.44 1.69
CA LYS A 243 -2.34 -12.76 0.71
C LYS A 243 -3.04 -11.50 0.23
N GLN A 244 -3.40 -10.58 1.12
CA GLN A 244 -4.00 -9.29 0.75
C GLN A 244 -3.10 -8.49 -0.21
N LYS A 245 -1.80 -8.48 0.03
CA LYS A 245 -0.83 -7.76 -0.82
C LYS A 245 -0.61 -8.43 -2.18
N ILE A 246 -0.54 -9.76 -2.22
CA ILE A 246 -0.44 -10.51 -3.48
C ILE A 246 -1.70 -10.30 -4.34
N THR A 247 -2.89 -10.45 -3.77
CA THR A 247 -4.15 -10.25 -4.52
C THR A 247 -4.27 -8.81 -5.00
N HIS A 248 -3.93 -7.81 -4.17
CA HIS A 248 -3.90 -6.41 -4.60
C HIS A 248 -2.93 -6.19 -5.78
N ALA A 249 -1.72 -6.75 -5.72
CA ALA A 249 -0.73 -6.63 -6.77
C ALA A 249 -1.21 -7.24 -8.10
N ILE A 250 -1.79 -8.45 -8.05
CA ILE A 250 -2.33 -9.14 -9.24
C ILE A 250 -3.49 -8.33 -9.85
N ILE A 251 -4.44 -7.87 -9.02
CA ILE A 251 -5.59 -7.09 -9.49
C ILE A 251 -5.10 -5.78 -10.14
N SER A 252 -4.19 -5.06 -9.48
CA SER A 252 -3.66 -3.79 -10.01
C SER A 252 -2.93 -3.99 -11.34
N ALA A 253 -2.10 -5.03 -11.46
CA ALA A 253 -1.45 -5.38 -12.72
C ALA A 253 -2.45 -5.73 -13.83
N SER A 254 -3.51 -6.48 -13.49
CA SER A 254 -4.58 -6.84 -14.44
C SER A 254 -5.37 -5.61 -14.88
N VAL A 255 -5.70 -4.70 -13.96
CA VAL A 255 -6.36 -3.43 -14.29
C VAL A 255 -5.46 -2.57 -15.19
N THR A 256 -4.15 -2.52 -14.89
CA THR A 256 -3.17 -1.81 -15.75
C THR A 256 -3.17 -2.40 -17.16
N PHE A 257 -3.13 -3.74 -17.29
CA PHE A 257 -3.18 -4.41 -18.58
C PHE A 257 -4.45 -4.04 -19.36
N ILE A 258 -5.61 -4.08 -18.70
CA ILE A 258 -6.90 -3.71 -19.33
C ILE A 258 -6.89 -2.24 -19.79
N ILE A 259 -6.42 -1.31 -18.94
CA ILE A 259 -6.35 0.11 -19.30
C ILE A 259 -5.47 0.32 -20.53
N ILE A 260 -4.31 -0.33 -20.60
CA ILE A 260 -3.38 -0.21 -21.73
C ILE A 260 -3.95 -0.80 -23.03
N MET A 261 -4.80 -1.82 -22.93
CA MET A 261 -5.45 -2.42 -24.11
C MET A 261 -6.58 -1.55 -24.68
N ILE A 262 -7.17 -0.68 -23.84
CA ILE A 262 -8.30 0.19 -24.27
C ILE A 262 -7.76 1.54 -24.80
N PHE A 263 -6.65 2.04 -24.25
CA PHE A 263 -6.06 3.36 -24.54
C PHE A 263 -4.62 3.27 -25.07
#